data_0035a28526d513ca51b256d92dd58d01
#
_entry.id   0035a28526d513ca51b256d92dd58d01
#
_cell.length_a   1.000
_cell.length_b   1.000
_cell.length_c   1.000
_cell.angle_alpha   90.00
_cell.angle_beta   90.00
_cell.angle_gamma   90.00
#
_symmetry.space_group_name_H-M   'P 1'
#
loop_
_entity.id
_entity.type
_entity.pdbx_description
1 polymer ?
#
loop_
_entity_poly.entity_id
_entity_poly.type
_entity_poly.pdbx_seq_one_letter_code
_entity_poly.pdbx_strand_id
1 'polypeptide(L)'
;VMVPYYMEYVFDNVSTVVDIGCGRGVWGKEFERLGCEVLGIDGPYVTDPVIPFQSHDLREPLVLDKKYDLAVCLEVAEHLPEEYADTLVESLVNASDQIMFSAAIPHQTGHGHVNCQWPSYWAKKFYAHGYVMEDFRQFHWDDPRVEPWYLQNTLACFNVGKDEQDPDSESLNFGILDIVHPVIYGWGR
;
A
#
# COMPACT_ATOMS: atom_id res chain seq x y z
N VAL A 1 4.43 -8.47 -13.29
CA VAL A 1 3.13 -8.19 -13.92
C VAL A 1 2.51 -6.94 -13.33
N MET A 2 2.22 -6.89 -12.01
CA MET A 2 1.59 -5.72 -11.38
C MET A 2 2.45 -4.46 -11.48
N VAL A 3 3.71 -4.49 -11.04
CA VAL A 3 4.58 -3.31 -11.02
C VAL A 3 4.67 -2.63 -12.39
N PRO A 4 5.02 -3.32 -13.50
CA PRO A 4 5.01 -2.69 -14.81
C PRO A 4 3.68 -2.06 -15.21
N TYR A 5 2.56 -2.71 -14.88
CA TYR A 5 1.23 -2.18 -15.17
C TYR A 5 0.96 -0.88 -14.41
N TYR A 6 1.19 -0.87 -13.09
CA TYR A 6 0.98 0.32 -12.27
C TYR A 6 1.90 1.48 -12.68
N MET A 7 3.14 1.18 -13.07
CA MET A 7 4.10 2.18 -13.57
C MET A 7 3.72 2.77 -14.92
N GLU A 8 3.04 2.01 -15.77
CA GLU A 8 2.68 2.46 -17.13
C GLU A 8 1.33 3.18 -17.16
N TYR A 9 0.35 2.75 -16.32
CA TYR A 9 -1.04 3.17 -16.47
C TYR A 9 -1.65 3.85 -15.23
N VAL A 10 -0.98 3.81 -14.08
CA VAL A 10 -1.57 4.28 -12.82
C VAL A 10 -0.77 5.41 -12.20
N PHE A 11 0.55 5.26 -12.10
CA PHE A 11 1.41 6.26 -11.45
C PHE A 11 2.17 7.11 -12.48
N ASP A 12 2.28 8.41 -12.19
CA ASP A 12 2.92 9.37 -13.07
C ASP A 12 4.37 9.66 -12.67
N ASN A 13 5.28 9.71 -13.66
CA ASN A 13 6.64 10.22 -13.54
C ASN A 13 7.47 9.62 -12.40
N VAL A 14 7.35 8.31 -12.16
CA VAL A 14 8.05 7.62 -11.07
C VAL A 14 9.50 7.31 -11.47
N SER A 15 10.43 7.89 -10.75
CA SER A 15 11.89 7.62 -10.85
C SER A 15 12.50 7.23 -9.49
N THR A 16 11.85 7.59 -8.38
CA THR A 16 12.28 7.25 -7.02
C THR A 16 11.15 6.55 -6.27
N VAL A 17 11.48 5.45 -5.59
CA VAL A 17 10.50 4.61 -4.87
C VAL A 17 10.99 4.34 -3.46
N VAL A 18 10.11 4.48 -2.47
CA VAL A 18 10.33 3.97 -1.11
C VAL A 18 9.37 2.81 -0.85
N ASP A 19 9.91 1.65 -0.48
CA ASP A 19 9.18 0.42 -0.17
C ASP A 19 9.11 0.24 1.35
N ILE A 20 7.98 0.60 1.96
CA ILE A 20 7.77 0.65 3.42
C ILE A 20 7.11 -0.67 3.86
N GLY A 21 7.83 -1.44 4.66
CA GLY A 21 7.53 -2.83 4.97
C GLY A 21 8.05 -3.76 3.88
N CYS A 22 9.23 -3.44 3.34
CA CYS A 22 9.78 -4.07 2.13
C CYS A 22 10.15 -5.55 2.30
N GLY A 23 10.24 -6.08 3.53
CA GLY A 23 10.85 -7.39 3.76
C GLY A 23 12.26 -7.43 3.16
N ARG A 24 12.55 -8.46 2.37
CA ARG A 24 13.83 -8.55 1.67
C ARG A 24 13.95 -7.64 0.43
N GLY A 25 12.90 -6.89 0.09
CA GLY A 25 12.91 -5.94 -1.02
C GLY A 25 12.58 -6.56 -2.38
N VAL A 26 11.77 -7.62 -2.42
CA VAL A 26 11.40 -8.30 -3.68
C VAL A 26 10.61 -7.38 -4.60
N TRP A 27 9.66 -6.61 -4.04
CA TRP A 27 8.90 -5.61 -4.79
C TRP A 27 9.79 -4.46 -5.24
N GLY A 28 10.58 -3.90 -4.33
CA GLY A 28 11.54 -2.85 -4.66
C GLY A 28 12.50 -3.24 -5.78
N LYS A 29 12.91 -4.53 -5.83
CA LYS A 29 13.75 -5.05 -6.91
C LYS A 29 13.11 -4.98 -8.30
N GLU A 30 11.79 -5.14 -8.40
CA GLU A 30 11.08 -4.99 -9.67
C GLU A 30 11.07 -3.51 -10.12
N PHE A 31 10.95 -2.54 -9.20
CA PHE A 31 11.07 -1.12 -9.53
C PHE A 31 12.50 -0.76 -9.97
N GLU A 32 13.54 -1.31 -9.34
CA GLU A 32 14.92 -1.13 -9.82
C GLU A 32 15.11 -1.64 -11.26
N ARG A 33 14.50 -2.79 -11.62
CA ARG A 33 14.54 -3.33 -13.00
C ARG A 33 13.89 -2.42 -14.04
N LEU A 34 12.95 -1.58 -13.60
CA LEU A 34 12.33 -0.56 -14.44
C LEU A 34 13.07 0.77 -14.46
N GLY A 35 14.23 0.85 -13.77
CA GLY A 35 15.11 2.00 -13.75
C GLY A 35 14.90 2.98 -12.63
N CYS A 36 14.09 2.64 -11.61
CA CYS A 36 13.87 3.50 -10.44
C CYS A 36 15.03 3.39 -9.44
N GLU A 37 15.32 4.50 -8.74
CA GLU A 37 16.07 4.50 -7.49
C GLU A 37 15.16 4.03 -6.37
N VAL A 38 15.57 3.01 -5.61
CA VAL A 38 14.72 2.39 -4.57
C VAL A 38 15.38 2.43 -3.21
N LEU A 39 14.58 2.70 -2.17
CA LEU A 39 14.94 2.50 -0.77
C LEU A 39 13.91 1.58 -0.11
N GLY A 40 14.36 0.48 0.48
CA GLY A 40 13.53 -0.38 1.33
C GLY A 40 13.62 0.01 2.81
N ILE A 41 12.48 -0.03 3.49
CA ILE A 41 12.37 0.27 4.93
C ILE A 41 11.60 -0.86 5.60
N ASP A 42 12.17 -1.45 6.65
CA ASP A 42 11.51 -2.48 7.46
C ASP A 42 12.25 -2.67 8.79
N GLY A 43 11.75 -3.54 9.65
CA GLY A 43 12.32 -3.83 10.96
C GLY A 43 13.72 -4.47 10.92
N PRO A 44 14.44 -4.47 12.06
CA PRO A 44 15.80 -5.00 12.16
C PRO A 44 15.89 -6.52 11.99
N TYR A 45 14.75 -7.21 11.90
CA TYR A 45 14.68 -8.65 11.65
C TYR A 45 14.93 -9.01 10.18
N VAL A 46 14.90 -8.04 9.27
CA VAL A 46 15.18 -8.28 7.85
C VAL A 46 16.67 -8.56 7.68
N THR A 47 16.97 -9.72 7.11
CA THR A 47 18.33 -10.15 6.77
C THR A 47 18.48 -10.26 5.25
N ASP A 48 19.68 -9.93 4.76
CA ASP A 48 20.06 -10.03 3.34
C ASP A 48 19.08 -9.32 2.39
N PRO A 49 18.77 -8.03 2.59
CA PRO A 49 17.93 -7.28 1.66
C PRO A 49 18.60 -7.20 0.28
N VAL A 50 17.78 -7.27 -0.79
CA VAL A 50 18.26 -7.27 -2.18
C VAL A 50 18.20 -5.89 -2.85
N ILE A 51 17.83 -4.87 -2.07
CA ILE A 51 17.80 -3.43 -2.44
C ILE A 51 18.51 -2.61 -1.34
N PRO A 52 18.86 -1.34 -1.57
CA PRO A 52 19.24 -0.41 -0.50
C PRO A 52 18.21 -0.42 0.63
N PHE A 53 18.67 -0.52 1.87
CA PHE A 53 17.80 -0.80 3.00
C PHE A 53 18.12 0.09 4.21
N GLN A 54 17.06 0.56 4.86
CA GLN A 54 17.12 1.27 6.14
C GLN A 54 16.25 0.54 7.16
N SER A 55 16.83 0.17 8.30
CA SER A 55 16.07 -0.43 9.39
C SER A 55 15.24 0.61 10.15
N HIS A 56 13.94 0.37 10.31
CA HIS A 56 13.02 1.22 11.06
C HIS A 56 11.87 0.40 11.65
N ASP A 57 11.43 0.74 12.86
CA ASP A 57 10.22 0.18 13.45
C ASP A 57 9.01 0.96 12.95
N LEU A 58 8.16 0.32 12.14
CA LEU A 58 6.98 0.96 11.54
C LEU A 58 5.88 1.36 12.54
N ARG A 59 6.04 1.02 13.82
CA ARG A 59 5.21 1.53 14.91
C ARG A 59 5.61 2.95 15.34
N GLU A 60 6.78 3.40 14.93
CA GLU A 60 7.31 4.74 15.18
C GLU A 60 7.17 5.61 13.93
N PRO A 61 6.98 6.94 14.07
CA PRO A 61 6.92 7.86 12.94
C PRO A 61 8.16 7.77 12.07
N LEU A 62 7.99 7.54 10.76
CA LEU A 62 9.07 7.51 9.79
C LEU A 62 9.35 8.93 9.29
N VAL A 63 10.59 9.36 9.42
CA VAL A 63 11.07 10.64 8.87
C VAL A 63 12.09 10.36 7.77
N LEU A 64 11.79 10.79 6.56
CA LEU A 64 12.69 10.69 5.40
C LEU A 64 13.29 12.06 5.10
N ASP A 65 14.46 12.07 4.49
CA ASP A 65 15.18 13.29 4.10
C ASP A 65 14.62 13.95 2.83
N LYS A 66 13.83 13.21 2.06
CA LYS A 66 13.15 13.67 0.84
C LYS A 66 11.78 12.99 0.67
N LYS A 67 10.92 13.57 -0.15
CA LYS A 67 9.78 12.83 -0.73
C LYS A 67 10.25 11.98 -1.90
N TYR A 68 9.60 10.84 -2.07
CA TYR A 68 9.77 9.93 -3.20
C TYR A 68 8.62 10.14 -4.20
N ASP A 69 8.82 9.74 -5.45
CA ASP A 69 7.76 9.82 -6.46
C ASP A 69 6.64 8.81 -6.18
N LEU A 70 7.01 7.66 -5.58
CA LEU A 70 6.07 6.61 -5.18
C LEU A 70 6.45 6.01 -3.82
N ALA A 71 5.50 5.87 -2.92
CA ALA A 71 5.59 5.00 -1.75
C ALA A 71 4.85 3.69 -2.01
N VAL A 72 5.47 2.57 -1.63
CA VAL A 72 4.88 1.23 -1.73
C VAL A 72 4.74 0.66 -0.32
N CYS A 73 3.56 0.08 -0.01
CA CYS A 73 3.31 -0.60 1.26
C CYS A 73 2.31 -1.74 1.00
N LEU A 74 2.82 -2.95 0.81
CA LEU A 74 2.02 -4.09 0.35
C LEU A 74 2.02 -5.22 1.37
N GLU A 75 0.82 -5.57 1.90
CA GLU A 75 0.61 -6.63 2.90
C GLU A 75 1.47 -6.42 4.16
N VAL A 76 1.37 -5.22 4.75
CA VAL A 76 2.14 -4.77 5.93
C VAL A 76 1.22 -4.33 7.05
N ALA A 77 0.20 -3.54 6.74
CA ALA A 77 -0.63 -2.85 7.73
C ALA A 77 -1.42 -3.81 8.64
N GLU A 78 -1.75 -5.00 8.14
CA GLU A 78 -2.41 -6.06 8.91
C GLU A 78 -1.52 -6.71 9.98
N HIS A 79 -0.20 -6.53 9.88
CA HIS A 79 0.77 -7.03 10.86
C HIS A 79 1.02 -6.05 12.01
N LEU A 80 0.59 -4.80 11.86
CA LEU A 80 0.69 -3.77 12.90
C LEU A 80 -0.60 -3.72 13.72
N PRO A 81 -0.54 -3.71 15.07
CA PRO A 81 -1.72 -3.45 15.88
C PRO A 81 -2.45 -2.17 15.45
N GLU A 82 -3.79 -2.17 15.56
CA GLU A 82 -4.64 -1.08 15.06
C GLU A 82 -4.23 0.30 15.60
N GLU A 83 -3.70 0.37 16.81
CA GLU A 83 -3.22 1.60 17.45
C GLU A 83 -2.09 2.30 16.67
N TYR A 84 -1.37 1.58 15.79
CA TYR A 84 -0.31 2.13 14.94
C TYR A 84 -0.77 2.45 13.50
N ALA A 85 -2.04 2.23 13.19
CA ALA A 85 -2.56 2.45 11.84
C ALA A 85 -2.39 3.91 11.37
N ASP A 86 -2.63 4.88 12.26
CA ASP A 86 -2.46 6.30 11.94
C ASP A 86 -0.97 6.65 11.74
N THR A 87 -0.07 6.11 12.57
CA THR A 87 1.38 6.30 12.43
C THR A 87 1.88 5.79 11.08
N LEU A 88 1.40 4.60 10.64
CA LEU A 88 1.76 4.06 9.33
C LEU A 88 1.24 4.95 8.19
N VAL A 89 -0.02 5.36 8.24
CA VAL A 89 -0.62 6.23 7.21
C VAL A 89 0.10 7.57 7.16
N GLU A 90 0.39 8.21 8.31
CA GLU A 90 1.19 9.45 8.36
C GLU A 90 2.59 9.26 7.74
N SER A 91 3.25 8.14 8.01
CA SER A 91 4.54 7.81 7.41
C SER A 91 4.47 7.73 5.89
N LEU A 92 3.42 7.10 5.36
CA LEU A 92 3.18 6.94 3.92
C LEU A 92 2.88 8.28 3.24
N VAL A 93 1.98 9.09 3.78
CA VAL A 93 1.60 10.38 3.17
C VAL A 93 2.71 11.43 3.26
N ASN A 94 3.61 11.31 4.23
CA ASN A 94 4.81 12.12 4.32
C ASN A 94 5.89 11.66 3.33
N ALA A 95 5.88 10.39 2.94
CA ALA A 95 6.87 9.79 2.05
C ALA A 95 6.61 10.11 0.57
N SER A 96 5.35 10.17 0.13
CA SER A 96 5.02 10.38 -1.29
C SER A 96 3.60 10.92 -1.48
N ASP A 97 3.37 11.60 -2.59
CA ASP A 97 2.04 12.03 -3.04
C ASP A 97 1.32 10.93 -3.86
N GLN A 98 2.00 9.85 -4.23
CA GLN A 98 1.46 8.65 -4.88
C GLN A 98 1.82 7.42 -4.04
N ILE A 99 0.84 6.59 -3.73
CA ILE A 99 1.04 5.45 -2.84
C ILE A 99 0.39 4.19 -3.45
N MET A 100 1.17 3.11 -3.56
CA MET A 100 0.67 1.77 -3.85
C MET A 100 0.48 1.03 -2.53
N PHE A 101 -0.78 0.74 -2.17
CA PHE A 101 -1.13 0.22 -0.85
C PHE A 101 -1.92 -1.09 -0.95
N SER A 102 -1.61 -2.04 -0.09
CA SER A 102 -2.47 -3.19 0.17
C SER A 102 -2.40 -3.63 1.63
N ALA A 103 -3.51 -4.19 2.13
CA ALA A 103 -3.57 -4.81 3.44
C ALA A 103 -4.62 -5.93 3.43
N ALA A 104 -4.40 -6.98 4.22
CA ALA A 104 -5.32 -8.10 4.35
C ALA A 104 -6.71 -7.65 4.84
N ILE A 105 -7.74 -8.14 4.17
CA ILE A 105 -9.14 -7.90 4.56
C ILE A 105 -9.57 -8.83 5.71
N PRO A 106 -10.69 -8.51 6.43
CA PRO A 106 -11.25 -9.40 7.43
C PRO A 106 -11.46 -10.82 6.92
N HIS A 107 -11.09 -11.80 7.75
CA HIS A 107 -11.12 -13.24 7.46
C HIS A 107 -10.05 -13.75 6.47
N GLN A 108 -9.21 -12.90 5.93
CA GLN A 108 -8.01 -13.33 5.20
C GLN A 108 -7.00 -13.89 6.20
N THR A 109 -6.72 -15.18 6.07
CA THR A 109 -5.77 -15.85 6.98
C THR A 109 -4.33 -15.52 6.60
N GLY A 110 -3.47 -15.37 7.62
CA GLY A 110 -2.03 -15.14 7.43
C GLY A 110 -1.29 -15.22 8.76
N HIS A 111 0.03 -15.39 8.69
CA HIS A 111 0.84 -15.43 9.89
C HIS A 111 1.01 -14.02 10.47
N GLY A 112 0.60 -13.83 11.74
CA GLY A 112 0.76 -12.55 12.42
C GLY A 112 -0.21 -11.46 11.97
N HIS A 113 -1.32 -11.80 11.32
CA HIS A 113 -2.40 -10.86 11.03
C HIS A 113 -3.14 -10.50 12.32
N VAL A 114 -3.02 -9.25 12.75
CA VAL A 114 -3.62 -8.71 13.99
C VAL A 114 -4.60 -7.57 13.72
N ASN A 115 -4.58 -6.99 12.50
CA ASN A 115 -5.35 -5.82 12.12
C ASN A 115 -5.86 -5.92 10.67
N CYS A 116 -6.62 -6.98 10.37
CA CYS A 116 -7.27 -7.11 9.07
C CYS A 116 -8.46 -6.15 8.98
N GLN A 117 -8.39 -5.17 8.09
CA GLN A 117 -9.38 -4.13 7.93
C GLN A 117 -9.88 -4.06 6.49
N TRP A 118 -11.13 -3.60 6.32
CA TRP A 118 -11.68 -3.35 4.98
C TRP A 118 -10.93 -2.20 4.29
N PRO A 119 -10.82 -2.20 2.95
CA PRO A 119 -10.26 -1.08 2.19
C PRO A 119 -10.86 0.27 2.57
N SER A 120 -12.17 0.32 2.84
CA SER A 120 -12.87 1.52 3.30
C SER A 120 -12.31 2.11 4.62
N TYR A 121 -11.79 1.28 5.52
CA TYR A 121 -11.14 1.75 6.75
C TYR A 121 -9.86 2.54 6.42
N TRP A 122 -9.00 1.98 5.56
CA TRP A 122 -7.77 2.62 5.13
C TRP A 122 -8.06 3.88 4.30
N ALA A 123 -9.03 3.81 3.38
CA ALA A 123 -9.45 4.94 2.56
C ALA A 123 -9.86 6.16 3.41
N LYS A 124 -10.60 5.95 4.51
CA LYS A 124 -10.96 7.03 5.46
C LYS A 124 -9.73 7.66 6.11
N LYS A 125 -8.73 6.85 6.49
CA LYS A 125 -7.49 7.35 7.09
C LYS A 125 -6.68 8.17 6.09
N PHE A 126 -6.48 7.67 4.87
CA PHE A 126 -5.82 8.42 3.79
C PHE A 126 -6.58 9.70 3.44
N TYR A 127 -7.92 9.64 3.40
CA TYR A 127 -8.76 10.80 3.12
C TYR A 127 -8.57 11.91 4.15
N ALA A 128 -8.42 11.61 5.43
CA ALA A 128 -8.14 12.60 6.48
C ALA A 128 -6.84 13.39 6.24
N HIS A 129 -5.93 12.86 5.40
CA HIS A 129 -4.67 13.51 5.01
C HIS A 129 -4.69 14.17 3.64
N GLY A 130 -5.83 14.23 2.96
CA GLY A 130 -5.94 14.86 1.62
C GLY A 130 -5.73 13.90 0.47
N TYR A 131 -5.77 12.58 0.73
CA TYR A 131 -5.59 11.56 -0.31
C TYR A 131 -6.93 10.93 -0.69
N VAL A 132 -7.05 10.54 -1.95
CA VAL A 132 -8.12 9.67 -2.44
C VAL A 132 -7.55 8.31 -2.77
N MET A 133 -8.32 7.26 -2.50
CA MET A 133 -7.97 5.88 -2.82
C MET A 133 -8.78 5.43 -4.03
N GLU A 134 -8.09 4.98 -5.08
CA GLU A 134 -8.66 4.56 -6.34
C GLU A 134 -8.45 3.07 -6.60
N ASP A 135 -9.45 2.45 -7.24
CA ASP A 135 -9.49 1.02 -7.51
C ASP A 135 -9.10 0.72 -8.96
N PHE A 136 -7.91 0.17 -9.14
CA PHE A 136 -7.42 -0.33 -10.42
C PHE A 136 -7.40 -1.85 -10.52
N ARG A 137 -7.93 -2.57 -9.52
CA ARG A 137 -7.91 -4.05 -9.44
C ARG A 137 -8.58 -4.71 -10.64
N GLN A 138 -9.59 -4.09 -11.22
CA GLN A 138 -10.32 -4.59 -12.39
C GLN A 138 -9.42 -4.95 -13.58
N PHE A 139 -8.27 -4.31 -13.72
CA PHE A 139 -7.36 -4.53 -14.85
C PHE A 139 -6.48 -5.78 -14.70
N HIS A 140 -6.39 -6.35 -13.52
CA HIS A 140 -5.61 -7.56 -13.25
C HIS A 140 -6.35 -8.58 -12.38
N TRP A 141 -7.67 -8.38 -12.19
CA TRP A 141 -8.52 -9.15 -11.29
C TRP A 141 -8.44 -10.67 -11.50
N ASP A 142 -8.34 -11.11 -12.75
CA ASP A 142 -8.28 -12.52 -13.11
C ASP A 142 -6.89 -12.95 -13.62
N ASP A 143 -5.83 -12.18 -13.38
CA ASP A 143 -4.50 -12.52 -13.87
C ASP A 143 -3.88 -13.66 -13.04
N PRO A 144 -3.72 -14.88 -13.62
CA PRO A 144 -3.23 -16.04 -12.89
C PRO A 144 -1.75 -15.96 -12.48
N ARG A 145 -1.04 -14.91 -12.90
CA ARG A 145 0.37 -14.64 -12.55
C ARG A 145 0.50 -13.80 -11.29
N VAL A 146 -0.61 -13.31 -10.74
CA VAL A 146 -0.66 -12.50 -9.52
C VAL A 146 -1.34 -13.30 -8.43
N GLU A 147 -0.74 -13.32 -7.25
CA GLU A 147 -1.31 -13.99 -6.10
C GLU A 147 -2.65 -13.34 -5.69
N PRO A 148 -3.68 -14.14 -5.33
CA PRO A 148 -5.04 -13.66 -5.12
C PRO A 148 -5.17 -12.53 -4.09
N TRP A 149 -4.35 -12.51 -3.05
CA TRP A 149 -4.38 -11.44 -2.05
C TRP A 149 -3.94 -10.09 -2.62
N TYR A 150 -2.93 -10.05 -3.52
CA TYR A 150 -2.57 -8.80 -4.20
C TYR A 150 -3.66 -8.36 -5.17
N LEU A 151 -4.30 -9.30 -5.90
CA LEU A 151 -5.46 -8.99 -6.74
C LEU A 151 -6.59 -8.37 -5.93
N GLN A 152 -6.82 -8.90 -4.72
CA GLN A 152 -7.87 -8.45 -3.82
C GLN A 152 -7.59 -7.09 -3.19
N ASN A 153 -6.35 -6.85 -2.74
CA ASN A 153 -6.07 -5.83 -1.74
C ASN A 153 -5.41 -4.57 -2.31
N THR A 154 -4.74 -4.66 -3.50
CA THR A 154 -3.90 -3.57 -4.00
C THR A 154 -4.73 -2.43 -4.57
N LEU A 155 -4.54 -1.23 -4.03
CA LEU A 155 -5.17 0.02 -4.40
C LEU A 155 -4.12 1.11 -4.60
N ALA A 156 -4.47 2.18 -5.31
CA ALA A 156 -3.63 3.35 -5.48
C ALA A 156 -4.21 4.54 -4.70
N CYS A 157 -3.34 5.31 -4.03
CA CYS A 157 -3.74 6.50 -3.30
C CYS A 157 -3.00 7.71 -3.88
N PHE A 158 -3.72 8.81 -4.06
CA PHE A 158 -3.21 10.04 -4.66
C PHE A 158 -3.52 11.23 -3.77
N ASN A 159 -2.52 12.09 -3.56
CA ASN A 159 -2.71 13.36 -2.89
C ASN A 159 -3.48 14.33 -3.82
N VAL A 160 -4.67 14.71 -3.40
CA VAL A 160 -5.49 15.72 -4.10
C VAL A 160 -5.54 17.04 -3.32
N GLY A 161 -4.91 17.09 -2.13
CA GLY A 161 -5.02 18.23 -1.23
C GLY A 161 -6.35 18.28 -0.47
N LYS A 162 -6.30 18.77 0.75
CA LYS A 162 -7.51 18.84 1.62
C LYS A 162 -8.56 19.82 1.08
N ASP A 163 -8.13 20.87 0.39
CA ASP A 163 -9.03 21.90 -0.15
C ASP A 163 -9.79 21.42 -1.41
N GLU A 164 -9.29 20.39 -2.08
CA GLU A 164 -9.92 19.79 -3.27
C GLU A 164 -10.80 18.56 -2.93
N GLN A 165 -10.82 18.18 -1.66
CA GLN A 165 -11.72 17.11 -1.19
C GLN A 165 -13.16 17.61 -1.17
N ASP A 166 -14.10 16.72 -1.49
CA ASP A 166 -15.53 17.00 -1.42
C ASP A 166 -15.90 17.42 0.02
N PRO A 167 -16.45 18.62 0.24
CA PRO A 167 -16.90 19.06 1.56
C PRO A 167 -18.01 18.17 2.13
N ASP A 168 -18.75 17.46 1.29
CA ASP A 168 -19.76 16.47 1.68
C ASP A 168 -19.12 15.07 1.90
N SER A 169 -17.85 15.03 2.32
CA SER A 169 -17.07 13.81 2.51
C SER A 169 -17.73 12.76 3.42
N GLU A 170 -18.63 13.16 4.31
CA GLU A 170 -19.47 12.23 5.08
C GLU A 170 -20.40 11.40 4.18
N SER A 171 -20.70 11.89 2.97
CA SER A 171 -21.50 11.18 1.96
C SER A 171 -20.69 10.21 1.11
N LEU A 172 -19.34 10.26 1.15
CA LEU A 172 -18.49 9.36 0.36
C LEU A 172 -18.69 7.91 0.79
N ASN A 173 -19.13 7.11 -0.14
CA ASN A 173 -19.33 5.69 0.09
C ASN A 173 -18.02 4.91 -0.15
N PHE A 174 -17.11 4.97 0.82
CA PHE A 174 -15.87 4.18 0.76
C PHE A 174 -16.11 2.67 0.68
N GLY A 175 -17.30 2.20 1.06
CA GLY A 175 -17.67 0.78 1.00
C GLY A 175 -17.69 0.20 -0.42
N ILE A 176 -17.66 1.04 -1.46
CA ILE A 176 -17.49 0.59 -2.84
C ILE A 176 -16.14 -0.11 -3.07
N LEU A 177 -15.14 0.16 -2.22
CA LEU A 177 -13.83 -0.47 -2.26
C LEU A 177 -13.83 -1.87 -1.61
N ASP A 178 -14.86 -2.20 -0.81
CA ASP A 178 -14.94 -3.42 -0.01
C ASP A 178 -15.46 -4.60 -0.85
N ILE A 179 -14.74 -4.88 -1.94
CA ILE A 179 -15.05 -5.98 -2.86
C ILE A 179 -14.20 -7.19 -2.46
N VAL A 180 -14.78 -8.39 -2.47
CA VAL A 180 -14.07 -9.63 -2.17
C VAL A 180 -13.84 -10.44 -3.43
N HIS A 181 -12.58 -10.76 -3.72
CA HIS A 181 -12.23 -11.64 -4.84
C HIS A 181 -12.79 -13.06 -4.61
N PRO A 182 -13.43 -13.69 -5.62
CA PRO A 182 -14.07 -14.99 -5.46
C PRO A 182 -13.17 -16.09 -4.89
N VAL A 183 -11.88 -16.09 -5.21
CA VAL A 183 -10.90 -17.04 -4.68
C VAL A 183 -10.71 -16.85 -3.18
N ILE A 184 -10.58 -15.60 -2.71
CA ILE A 184 -10.44 -15.27 -1.27
C ILE A 184 -11.72 -15.66 -0.53
N TYR A 185 -12.90 -15.39 -1.10
CA TYR A 185 -14.19 -15.76 -0.51
C TYR A 185 -14.33 -17.28 -0.31
N GLY A 186 -13.71 -18.09 -1.16
CA GLY A 186 -13.70 -19.54 -1.09
C GLY A 186 -12.80 -20.12 0.01
N TRP A 187 -11.84 -19.38 0.54
CA TRP A 187 -10.87 -19.88 1.52
C TRP A 187 -11.45 -20.09 2.93
N GLY A 188 -12.59 -19.53 3.23
CA GLY A 188 -13.28 -19.65 4.51
C GLY A 188 -14.27 -20.82 4.62
N ARG A 189 -14.29 -21.77 3.68
CA ARG A 189 -15.23 -22.90 3.65
C ARG A 189 -14.51 -24.24 3.76
#